data_5055ba722e8579e7adfac8c29ad83ada
#
_entry.id   5055ba722e8579e7adfac8c29ad83ada
#
_cell.length_a   1.000
_cell.length_b   1.000
_cell.length_c   1.000
_cell.angle_alpha   90.00
_cell.angle_beta   90.00
_cell.angle_gamma   90.00
#
_symmetry.space_group_name_H-M   'P 1'
#
loop_
_entity.id
_entity.type
_entity.pdbx_description
1 polymer ?
#
loop_
_entity_poly.entity_id
_entity_poly.type
_entity_poly.pdbx_seq_one_letter_code
_entity_poly.pdbx_strand_id
1 'polypeptide(L)'
;TVKSYVMDLIRFFDFWSLDKGTLPLSSCDEFAVADFYHYLEKTEFAEATRIGIWSSLSIFFETMNDIDGARSKNPFSVSPYRHQRRYDAKYIPESIAIQLDTAFKNDEIALYLRCVYWLLRLIPSRIGEILGMKIDCLKRFNGQYVLFIPTWKQNGGWQQPAIRSIHLEDKGIAGHLIELIKEQQETARQIQEFLPE
;
A
#
# COMPACT_ATOMS: atom_id res chain seq x y z
N THR A 1 -2.77 -7.38 2.73
CA THR A 1 -1.60 -8.07 3.34
C THR A 1 -2.05 -9.41 3.93
N VAL A 2 -1.14 -10.40 4.06
CA VAL A 2 -1.44 -11.71 4.68
C VAL A 2 -2.04 -11.53 6.07
N LYS A 3 -1.51 -10.59 6.86
CA LYS A 3 -2.00 -10.29 8.21
C LYS A 3 -3.49 -9.88 8.22
N SER A 4 -3.92 -9.00 7.32
CA SER A 4 -5.33 -8.59 7.28
C SER A 4 -6.23 -9.74 6.85
N TYR A 5 -5.81 -10.54 5.87
CA TYR A 5 -6.52 -11.73 5.44
C TYR A 5 -6.75 -12.72 6.59
N VAL A 6 -5.68 -13.05 7.34
CA VAL A 6 -5.78 -13.94 8.51
C VAL A 6 -6.71 -13.37 9.59
N MET A 7 -6.63 -12.06 9.86
CA MET A 7 -7.54 -11.43 10.84
C MET A 7 -9.01 -11.46 10.41
N ASP A 8 -9.27 -11.35 9.11
CA ASP A 8 -10.63 -11.46 8.57
C ASP A 8 -11.19 -12.88 8.72
N LEU A 9 -10.36 -13.90 8.49
CA LEU A 9 -10.72 -15.29 8.74
C LEU A 9 -10.97 -15.58 10.22
N ILE A 10 -10.11 -15.08 11.12
CA ILE A 10 -10.29 -15.23 12.59
C ILE A 10 -11.65 -14.68 13.01
N ARG A 11 -12.04 -13.48 12.53
CA ARG A 11 -13.34 -12.89 12.85
C ARG A 11 -14.51 -13.78 12.43
N PHE A 12 -14.41 -14.40 11.28
CA PHE A 12 -15.44 -15.33 10.82
C PHE A 12 -15.46 -16.61 11.67
N PHE A 13 -14.31 -17.18 11.99
CA PHE A 13 -14.24 -18.40 12.81
C PHE A 13 -14.68 -18.15 14.24
N ASP A 14 -14.42 -16.98 14.82
CA ASP A 14 -14.94 -16.59 16.13
C ASP A 14 -16.48 -16.53 16.10
N PHE A 15 -17.04 -15.83 15.10
CA PHE A 15 -18.50 -15.83 14.90
C PHE A 15 -19.04 -17.25 14.72
N TRP A 16 -18.41 -18.05 13.84
CA TRP A 16 -18.84 -19.42 13.56
C TRP A 16 -18.86 -20.28 14.82
N SER A 17 -17.82 -20.24 15.63
CA SER A 17 -17.71 -21.03 16.85
C SER A 17 -18.72 -20.62 17.90
N LEU A 18 -19.07 -19.34 17.97
CA LEU A 18 -20.06 -18.81 18.91
C LEU A 18 -21.52 -19.13 18.49
N ASP A 19 -21.81 -19.07 17.20
CA ASP A 19 -23.16 -19.21 16.65
C ASP A 19 -23.50 -20.66 16.27
N LYS A 20 -22.57 -21.38 15.65
CA LYS A 20 -22.76 -22.73 15.10
C LYS A 20 -22.00 -23.81 15.89
N GLY A 21 -21.18 -23.44 16.88
CA GLY A 21 -20.43 -24.36 17.72
C GLY A 21 -19.46 -25.25 16.96
N THR A 22 -19.62 -26.57 17.09
CA THR A 22 -18.73 -27.56 16.47
C THR A 22 -19.15 -28.01 15.08
N LEU A 23 -20.09 -27.31 14.41
CA LEU A 23 -20.50 -27.68 13.06
C LEU A 23 -19.34 -27.51 12.09
N PRO A 24 -19.14 -28.48 11.16
CA PRO A 24 -18.07 -28.37 10.17
C PRO A 24 -18.33 -27.22 9.19
N LEU A 25 -17.27 -26.62 8.66
CA LEU A 25 -17.38 -25.52 7.67
C LEU A 25 -18.15 -25.92 6.41
N SER A 26 -18.19 -27.21 6.08
CA SER A 26 -19.01 -27.75 5.00
C SER A 26 -20.50 -27.50 5.19
N SER A 27 -20.95 -27.21 6.40
CA SER A 27 -22.34 -26.82 6.68
C SER A 27 -22.62 -25.31 6.58
N CYS A 28 -21.63 -24.51 6.22
CA CYS A 28 -21.80 -23.06 5.99
C CYS A 28 -22.68 -22.81 4.76
N ASP A 29 -23.96 -22.59 4.93
CA ASP A 29 -24.95 -22.38 3.89
C ASP A 29 -25.34 -20.91 3.72
N GLU A 30 -26.31 -20.64 2.87
CA GLU A 30 -26.79 -19.28 2.60
C GLU A 30 -27.42 -18.63 3.86
N PHE A 31 -27.98 -19.43 4.78
CA PHE A 31 -28.54 -18.93 6.04
C PHE A 31 -27.42 -18.50 6.99
N ALA A 32 -26.38 -19.30 7.11
CA ALA A 32 -25.21 -18.97 7.94
C ALA A 32 -24.49 -17.73 7.41
N VAL A 33 -24.44 -17.55 6.09
CA VAL A 33 -23.91 -16.33 5.45
C VAL A 33 -24.77 -15.10 5.75
N ALA A 34 -26.11 -15.25 5.74
CA ALA A 34 -27.02 -14.18 6.14
C ALA A 34 -26.86 -13.80 7.62
N ASP A 35 -26.71 -14.77 8.50
CA ASP A 35 -26.45 -14.54 9.93
C ASP A 35 -25.13 -13.77 10.13
N PHE A 36 -24.07 -14.16 9.40
CA PHE A 36 -22.80 -13.45 9.45
C PHE A 36 -22.88 -12.03 8.88
N TYR A 37 -23.63 -11.83 7.81
CA TYR A 37 -23.91 -10.49 7.28
C TYR A 37 -24.58 -9.62 8.36
N HIS A 38 -25.62 -10.11 9.02
CA HIS A 38 -26.28 -9.39 10.11
C HIS A 38 -25.37 -9.13 11.31
N TYR A 39 -24.46 -10.06 11.61
CA TYR A 39 -23.43 -9.87 12.62
C TYR A 39 -22.52 -8.68 12.22
N LEU A 40 -22.01 -8.65 11.00
CA LEU A 40 -21.16 -7.56 10.51
C LEU A 40 -21.87 -6.19 10.51
N GLU A 41 -23.16 -6.15 10.18
CA GLU A 41 -23.95 -4.91 10.21
C GLU A 41 -24.14 -4.35 11.64
N LYS A 42 -24.13 -5.20 12.64
CA LYS A 42 -24.20 -4.79 14.06
C LYS A 42 -22.86 -4.37 14.65
N THR A 43 -21.75 -4.62 13.95
CA THR A 43 -20.43 -4.18 14.39
C THR A 43 -20.14 -2.74 13.98
N GLU A 44 -19.27 -2.06 14.73
CA GLU A 44 -18.81 -0.71 14.42
C GLU A 44 -17.78 -0.65 13.28
N PHE A 45 -17.65 -1.71 12.49
CA PHE A 45 -16.70 -1.74 11.37
C PHE A 45 -17.15 -0.77 10.26
N ALA A 46 -16.18 -0.02 9.73
CA ALA A 46 -16.39 0.77 8.51
C ALA A 46 -16.80 -0.15 7.34
N GLU A 47 -17.64 0.35 6.43
CA GLU A 47 -18.12 -0.39 5.25
C GLU A 47 -16.96 -1.01 4.45
N ALA A 48 -15.87 -0.26 4.26
CA ALA A 48 -14.67 -0.77 3.58
C ALA A 48 -14.04 -1.99 4.29
N THR A 49 -14.10 -2.04 5.62
CA THR A 49 -13.63 -3.19 6.40
C THR A 49 -14.54 -4.39 6.19
N ARG A 50 -15.86 -4.21 6.23
CA ARG A 50 -16.85 -5.27 5.97
C ARG A 50 -16.71 -5.86 4.56
N ILE A 51 -16.51 -5.00 3.56
CA ILE A 51 -16.19 -5.40 2.18
C ILE A 51 -14.90 -6.24 2.13
N GLY A 52 -13.86 -5.81 2.86
CA GLY A 52 -12.58 -6.54 2.96
C GLY A 52 -12.75 -7.93 3.55
N ILE A 53 -13.47 -8.05 4.67
CA ILE A 53 -13.79 -9.33 5.32
C ILE A 53 -14.53 -10.25 4.35
N TRP A 54 -15.57 -9.75 3.69
CA TRP A 54 -16.33 -10.53 2.71
C TRP A 54 -15.47 -11.05 1.56
N SER A 55 -14.62 -10.18 1.01
CA SER A 55 -13.70 -10.56 -0.07
C SER A 55 -12.69 -11.61 0.39
N SER A 56 -12.18 -11.51 1.61
CA SER A 56 -11.27 -12.50 2.20
C SER A 56 -11.95 -13.86 2.35
N LEU A 57 -13.21 -13.90 2.79
CA LEU A 57 -13.99 -15.13 2.92
C LEU A 57 -14.32 -15.73 1.55
N SER A 58 -14.69 -14.92 0.57
CA SER A 58 -14.93 -15.41 -0.79
C SER A 58 -13.70 -16.12 -1.37
N ILE A 59 -12.51 -15.53 -1.23
CA ILE A 59 -11.25 -16.15 -1.66
C ILE A 59 -10.96 -17.43 -0.88
N PHE A 60 -11.17 -17.41 0.44
CA PHE A 60 -10.96 -18.58 1.28
C PHE A 60 -11.84 -19.77 0.85
N PHE A 61 -13.14 -19.56 0.73
CA PHE A 61 -14.07 -20.64 0.34
C PHE A 61 -13.89 -21.09 -1.11
N GLU A 62 -13.46 -20.21 -2.01
CA GLU A 62 -13.09 -20.58 -3.38
C GLU A 62 -11.85 -21.49 -3.39
N THR A 63 -10.81 -21.12 -2.62
CA THR A 63 -9.60 -21.94 -2.48
C THR A 63 -9.89 -23.30 -1.82
N MET A 64 -10.78 -23.31 -0.81
CA MET A 64 -11.16 -24.55 -0.14
C MET A 64 -12.00 -25.49 -1.01
N ASN A 65 -12.73 -24.97 -2.00
CA ASN A 65 -13.47 -25.79 -2.96
C ASN A 65 -12.57 -26.67 -3.85
N ASP A 66 -11.30 -26.25 -4.03
CA ASP A 66 -10.29 -27.02 -4.78
C ASP A 66 -9.67 -28.14 -3.94
N ILE A 67 -9.99 -28.23 -2.64
CA ILE A 67 -9.51 -29.27 -1.72
C ILE A 67 -10.57 -30.37 -1.62
N ASP A 68 -10.16 -31.63 -1.76
CA ASP A 68 -11.04 -32.81 -1.70
C ASP A 68 -11.96 -32.80 -0.47
N GLY A 69 -13.26 -32.96 -0.72
CA GLY A 69 -14.30 -32.99 0.30
C GLY A 69 -14.89 -31.64 0.70
N ALA A 70 -14.44 -30.54 0.08
CA ALA A 70 -15.06 -29.24 0.24
C ALA A 70 -16.32 -29.09 -0.63
N ARG A 71 -17.15 -28.10 -0.33
CA ARG A 71 -18.42 -27.82 -1.01
C ARG A 71 -18.23 -27.49 -2.49
N SER A 72 -19.22 -27.86 -3.31
CA SER A 72 -19.29 -27.53 -4.73
C SER A 72 -19.62 -26.05 -5.03
N LYS A 73 -19.96 -25.23 -4.04
CA LYS A 73 -20.37 -23.82 -4.23
C LYS A 73 -19.83 -22.93 -3.11
N ASN A 74 -19.15 -21.84 -3.48
CA ASN A 74 -18.70 -20.81 -2.55
C ASN A 74 -19.89 -20.01 -2.00
N PRO A 75 -20.21 -20.08 -0.69
CA PRO A 75 -21.35 -19.39 -0.12
C PRO A 75 -21.18 -17.87 -0.07
N PHE A 76 -19.93 -17.36 -0.15
CA PHE A 76 -19.59 -15.93 -0.16
C PHE A 76 -19.35 -15.38 -1.58
N SER A 77 -19.73 -16.11 -2.64
CA SER A 77 -19.50 -15.72 -4.04
C SER A 77 -20.19 -14.40 -4.44
N VAL A 78 -21.33 -14.10 -3.79
CA VAL A 78 -22.09 -12.86 -4.03
C VAL A 78 -21.91 -11.92 -2.84
N SER A 79 -21.34 -10.74 -3.08
CA SER A 79 -21.21 -9.73 -2.03
C SER A 79 -22.51 -8.94 -1.86
N PRO A 80 -23.06 -8.78 -0.63
CA PRO A 80 -24.17 -7.91 -0.36
C PRO A 80 -23.78 -6.42 -0.40
N TYR A 81 -22.48 -6.14 -0.32
CA TYR A 81 -21.94 -4.79 -0.31
C TYR A 81 -21.75 -4.28 -1.73
N ARG A 82 -22.35 -3.12 -2.04
CA ARG A 82 -22.09 -2.46 -3.32
C ARG A 82 -20.72 -1.82 -3.28
N HIS A 83 -19.85 -2.19 -4.21
CA HIS A 83 -18.61 -1.48 -4.46
C HIS A 83 -18.90 -0.05 -4.95
N GLN A 84 -19.31 0.83 -4.06
CA GLN A 84 -19.23 2.24 -4.33
C GLN A 84 -17.75 2.62 -4.31
N ARG A 85 -17.13 2.67 -5.48
CA ARG A 85 -15.87 3.37 -5.64
C ARG A 85 -16.13 4.85 -5.36
N ARG A 86 -16.14 5.24 -4.09
CA ARG A 86 -15.99 6.64 -3.74
C ARG A 86 -14.57 7.03 -4.12
N TYR A 87 -14.41 7.48 -5.34
CA TYR A 87 -13.26 8.28 -5.75
C TYR A 87 -13.36 9.63 -5.05
N ASP A 88 -13.13 9.62 -3.76
CA ASP A 88 -12.84 10.84 -3.03
C ASP A 88 -11.34 11.11 -3.24
N ALA A 89 -11.00 11.46 -4.48
CA ALA A 89 -9.66 11.94 -4.79
C ALA A 89 -9.50 13.24 -4.01
N LYS A 90 -8.72 13.21 -2.94
CA LYS A 90 -8.33 14.40 -2.19
C LYS A 90 -7.44 15.24 -3.11
N TYR A 91 -8.10 16.06 -3.92
CA TYR A 91 -7.43 16.96 -4.83
C TYR A 91 -6.84 18.13 -4.04
N ILE A 92 -5.55 18.35 -4.21
CA ILE A 92 -4.90 19.56 -3.70
C ILE A 92 -5.09 20.66 -4.76
N PRO A 93 -5.77 21.77 -4.44
CA PRO A 93 -5.94 22.88 -5.37
C PRO A 93 -4.59 23.40 -5.87
N GLU A 94 -4.51 23.79 -7.14
CA GLU A 94 -3.28 24.29 -7.77
C GLU A 94 -2.65 25.45 -6.98
N SER A 95 -3.47 26.37 -6.45
CA SER A 95 -3.01 27.48 -5.62
C SER A 95 -2.27 27.03 -4.36
N ILE A 96 -2.72 25.94 -3.75
CA ILE A 96 -2.06 25.36 -2.57
C ILE A 96 -0.78 24.62 -2.99
N ALA A 97 -0.80 23.91 -4.13
CA ALA A 97 0.39 23.26 -4.67
C ALA A 97 1.52 24.27 -4.94
N ILE A 98 1.20 25.43 -5.53
CA ILE A 98 2.17 26.51 -5.77
C ILE A 98 2.74 27.06 -4.46
N GLN A 99 1.91 27.23 -3.43
CA GLN A 99 2.39 27.70 -2.12
C GLN A 99 3.34 26.66 -1.49
N LEU A 100 3.01 25.37 -1.59
CA LEU A 100 3.87 24.29 -1.12
C LEU A 100 5.19 24.25 -1.93
N ASP A 101 5.12 24.35 -3.26
CA ASP A 101 6.30 24.41 -4.13
C ASP A 101 7.24 25.57 -3.73
N THR A 102 6.66 26.71 -3.34
CA THR A 102 7.43 27.87 -2.86
C THR A 102 8.03 27.60 -1.48
N ALA A 103 7.25 27.07 -0.55
CA ALA A 103 7.70 26.78 0.79
C ALA A 103 8.84 25.76 0.81
N PHE A 104 8.71 24.66 0.03
CA PHE A 104 9.71 23.60 -0.04
C PHE A 104 10.98 23.93 -0.87
N LYS A 105 11.08 25.13 -1.40
CA LYS A 105 12.34 25.72 -1.90
C LYS A 105 13.15 26.40 -0.81
N ASN A 106 12.54 26.72 0.33
CA ASN A 106 13.21 27.40 1.44
C ASN A 106 14.14 26.44 2.20
N ASP A 107 15.39 26.88 2.41
CA ASP A 107 16.43 26.11 3.08
C ASP A 107 16.22 25.99 4.60
N GLU A 108 15.29 26.74 5.17
CA GLU A 108 14.86 26.58 6.58
C GLU A 108 14.12 25.25 6.81
N ILE A 109 13.54 24.67 5.75
CA ILE A 109 12.93 23.34 5.82
C ILE A 109 14.03 22.29 5.73
N ALA A 110 13.99 21.30 6.63
CA ALA A 110 14.97 20.24 6.68
C ALA A 110 15.13 19.53 5.32
N LEU A 111 16.38 19.30 4.91
CA LEU A 111 16.76 18.78 3.60
C LEU A 111 15.98 17.51 3.22
N TYR A 112 15.87 16.54 4.13
CA TYR A 112 15.15 15.28 3.86
C TYR A 112 13.65 15.49 3.56
N LEU A 113 13.01 16.49 4.17
CA LEU A 113 11.62 16.83 3.89
C LEU A 113 11.49 17.47 2.51
N ARG A 114 12.40 18.35 2.14
CA ARG A 114 12.46 18.95 0.79
C ARG A 114 12.65 17.86 -0.26
N CYS A 115 13.58 16.94 -0.05
CA CYS A 115 13.79 15.79 -0.94
C CYS A 115 12.51 14.94 -1.10
N VAL A 116 11.87 14.54 -0.01
CA VAL A 116 10.65 13.72 -0.05
C VAL A 116 9.53 14.46 -0.77
N TYR A 117 9.34 15.74 -0.46
CA TYR A 117 8.32 16.57 -1.12
C TYR A 117 8.53 16.61 -2.66
N TRP A 118 9.71 17.00 -3.11
CA TRP A 118 9.98 17.13 -4.54
C TRP A 118 9.98 15.80 -5.29
N LEU A 119 10.41 14.70 -4.64
CA LEU A 119 10.29 13.36 -5.20
C LEU A 119 8.81 12.98 -5.41
N LEU A 120 7.95 13.18 -4.42
CA LEU A 120 6.51 12.88 -4.53
C LEU A 120 5.78 13.84 -5.48
N ARG A 121 6.23 15.09 -5.57
CA ARG A 121 5.63 16.12 -6.44
C ARG A 121 5.91 15.88 -7.92
N LEU A 122 7.11 15.41 -8.25
CA LEU A 122 7.55 15.26 -9.65
C LEU A 122 7.45 13.82 -10.15
N ILE A 123 7.48 12.84 -9.26
CA ILE A 123 7.57 11.44 -9.62
C ILE A 123 6.39 10.68 -9.01
N PRO A 124 5.53 10.05 -9.84
CA PRO A 124 4.41 9.26 -9.34
C PRO A 124 4.92 8.01 -8.59
N SER A 125 5.07 8.12 -7.28
CA SER A 125 5.61 7.09 -6.39
C SER A 125 4.82 7.03 -5.10
N ARG A 126 4.90 5.88 -4.40
CA ARG A 126 4.37 5.77 -3.05
C ARG A 126 5.39 6.28 -2.05
N ILE A 127 4.90 6.83 -0.93
CA ILE A 127 5.79 7.33 0.14
C ILE A 127 6.79 6.24 0.60
N GLY A 128 6.35 4.98 0.73
CA GLY A 128 7.24 3.87 1.12
C GLY A 128 8.29 3.52 0.07
N GLU A 129 8.06 3.80 -1.22
CA GLU A 129 9.05 3.62 -2.28
C GLU A 129 10.14 4.71 -2.17
N ILE A 130 9.75 5.94 -1.89
CA ILE A 130 10.68 7.05 -1.69
C ILE A 130 11.53 6.85 -0.42
N LEU A 131 10.90 6.50 0.70
CA LEU A 131 11.61 6.26 1.96
C LEU A 131 12.48 5.01 1.93
N GLY A 132 12.20 4.06 1.03
CA GLY A 132 13.01 2.85 0.81
C GLY A 132 14.15 3.02 -0.20
N MET A 133 14.40 4.23 -0.71
CA MET A 133 15.49 4.48 -1.66
C MET A 133 16.85 4.29 -0.98
N LYS A 134 17.79 3.71 -1.74
CA LYS A 134 19.16 3.52 -1.26
C LYS A 134 19.96 4.82 -1.37
N ILE A 135 21.04 4.91 -0.58
CA ILE A 135 21.95 6.05 -0.60
C ILE A 135 22.57 6.30 -1.99
N ASP A 136 22.70 5.28 -2.82
CA ASP A 136 23.25 5.35 -4.17
C ASP A 136 22.15 5.38 -5.27
N CYS A 137 20.95 5.84 -4.91
CA CYS A 137 19.78 5.86 -5.79
C CYS A 137 19.91 6.76 -7.02
N LEU A 138 20.73 7.82 -6.96
CA LEU A 138 20.98 8.73 -8.08
C LEU A 138 22.36 8.44 -8.65
N LYS A 139 22.42 8.11 -9.96
CA LYS A 139 23.67 7.84 -10.67
C LYS A 139 23.73 8.63 -11.98
N ARG A 140 24.95 8.89 -12.46
CA ARG A 140 25.17 9.55 -13.74
C ARG A 140 25.67 8.54 -14.77
N PHE A 141 24.95 8.43 -15.89
CA PHE A 141 25.30 7.57 -17.02
C PHE A 141 25.30 8.39 -18.31
N ASN A 142 26.38 8.35 -19.04
CA ASN A 142 26.52 9.06 -20.33
C ASN A 142 26.08 10.55 -20.28
N GLY A 143 26.41 11.23 -19.18
CA GLY A 143 26.07 12.64 -18.98
C GLY A 143 24.66 12.91 -18.45
N GLN A 144 23.79 11.90 -18.36
CA GLN A 144 22.43 12.00 -17.85
C GLN A 144 22.31 11.43 -16.43
N TYR A 145 21.43 11.99 -15.62
CA TYR A 145 21.11 11.45 -14.31
C TYR A 145 20.00 10.43 -14.41
N VAL A 146 20.16 9.33 -13.68
CA VAL A 146 19.18 8.23 -13.57
C VAL A 146 18.90 7.98 -12.09
N LEU A 147 17.64 8.10 -11.73
CA LEU A 147 17.14 7.84 -10.38
C LEU A 147 16.57 6.43 -10.31
N PHE A 148 16.98 5.65 -9.29
CA PHE A 148 16.56 4.28 -9.05
C PHE A 148 15.61 4.23 -7.85
N ILE A 149 14.36 3.83 -8.08
CA ILE A 149 13.31 3.77 -7.06
C ILE A 149 12.87 2.32 -6.87
N PRO A 150 12.93 1.77 -5.62
CA PRO A 150 12.45 0.42 -5.35
C PRO A 150 10.92 0.37 -5.38
N THR A 151 10.35 -0.68 -5.98
CA THR A 151 8.91 -0.93 -5.97
C THR A 151 8.62 -2.37 -5.57
N TRP A 152 7.80 -2.57 -4.52
CA TRP A 152 7.47 -3.89 -3.99
C TRP A 152 6.17 -4.46 -4.55
N LYS A 153 5.26 -3.58 -4.99
CA LYS A 153 3.90 -4.01 -5.38
C LYS A 153 3.87 -4.85 -6.67
N GLN A 154 4.83 -4.65 -7.55
CA GLN A 154 4.91 -5.39 -8.82
C GLN A 154 5.45 -6.81 -8.67
N ASN A 155 6.11 -7.12 -7.55
CA ASN A 155 6.73 -8.42 -7.28
C ASN A 155 5.97 -9.25 -6.23
N GLY A 156 4.68 -9.00 -6.02
CA GLY A 156 3.88 -9.74 -5.05
C GLY A 156 4.27 -9.53 -3.57
N GLY A 157 5.19 -8.60 -3.28
CA GLY A 157 5.59 -8.24 -1.91
C GLY A 157 6.53 -9.23 -1.20
N TRP A 158 6.93 -10.33 -1.85
CA TRP A 158 7.68 -11.42 -1.24
C TRP A 158 9.15 -11.48 -1.65
N GLN A 159 9.51 -10.84 -2.76
CA GLN A 159 10.85 -10.87 -3.32
C GLN A 159 11.53 -9.50 -3.15
N GLN A 160 12.82 -9.45 -3.50
CA GLN A 160 13.52 -8.17 -3.58
C GLN A 160 12.73 -7.19 -4.46
N PRO A 161 12.70 -5.89 -4.10
CA PRO A 161 11.95 -4.90 -4.86
C PRO A 161 12.45 -4.85 -6.30
N ALA A 162 11.55 -4.74 -7.25
CA ALA A 162 11.90 -4.34 -8.60
C ALA A 162 12.44 -2.90 -8.56
N ILE A 163 13.42 -2.59 -9.40
CA ILE A 163 13.98 -1.25 -9.49
C ILE A 163 13.38 -0.55 -10.72
N ARG A 164 12.72 0.57 -10.49
CA ARG A 164 12.27 1.48 -11.54
C ARG A 164 13.33 2.56 -11.75
N SER A 165 13.79 2.72 -12.97
CA SER A 165 14.73 3.77 -13.36
C SER A 165 14.01 4.95 -14.02
N ILE A 166 14.35 6.17 -13.61
CA ILE A 166 13.78 7.40 -14.14
C ILE A 166 14.92 8.31 -14.59
N HIS A 167 14.87 8.73 -15.84
CA HIS A 167 15.82 9.71 -16.37
C HIS A 167 15.43 11.12 -15.92
N LEU A 168 16.39 11.86 -15.38
CA LEU A 168 16.23 13.24 -14.95
C LEU A 168 17.12 14.15 -15.81
N GLU A 169 16.52 15.22 -16.36
CA GLU A 169 17.26 16.26 -17.06
C GLU A 169 17.84 17.25 -16.04
N ASP A 170 19.12 17.57 -16.18
CA ASP A 170 19.82 18.51 -15.29
C ASP A 170 19.47 19.97 -15.65
N LYS A 171 18.19 20.29 -15.58
CA LYS A 171 17.67 21.64 -15.81
C LYS A 171 16.35 21.90 -15.10
N GLY A 172 16.06 23.17 -14.81
CA GLY A 172 14.80 23.60 -14.19
C GLY A 172 14.54 22.90 -12.86
N ILE A 173 13.30 22.48 -12.64
CA ILE A 173 12.90 21.87 -11.38
C ILE A 173 13.49 20.46 -11.17
N ALA A 174 13.77 19.73 -12.25
CA ALA A 174 14.44 18.43 -12.17
C ALA A 174 15.93 18.62 -11.77
N GLY A 175 16.60 19.66 -12.24
CA GLY A 175 17.94 20.03 -11.78
C GLY A 175 17.96 20.36 -10.29
N HIS A 176 16.98 21.13 -9.79
CA HIS A 176 16.82 21.38 -8.36
C HIS A 176 16.65 20.07 -7.55
N LEU A 177 15.82 19.14 -8.01
CA LEU A 177 15.68 17.83 -7.37
C LEU A 177 16.99 17.05 -7.35
N ILE A 178 17.76 17.07 -8.45
CA ILE A 178 19.07 16.40 -8.54
C ILE A 178 20.01 16.94 -7.46
N GLU A 179 20.09 18.26 -7.29
CA GLU A 179 20.95 18.87 -6.27
C GLU A 179 20.52 18.51 -4.85
N LEU A 180 19.21 18.54 -4.55
CA LEU A 180 18.70 18.11 -3.25
C LEU A 180 19.03 16.64 -2.95
N ILE A 181 18.91 15.73 -3.94
CA ILE A 181 19.24 14.32 -3.74
C ILE A 181 20.76 14.15 -3.51
N LYS A 182 21.61 14.87 -4.22
CA LYS A 182 23.08 14.82 -4.00
C LYS A 182 23.44 15.27 -2.58
N GLU A 183 22.89 16.39 -2.14
CA GLU A 183 23.10 16.92 -0.80
C GLU A 183 22.62 15.92 0.27
N GLN A 184 21.45 15.31 0.07
CA GLN A 184 20.92 14.27 0.96
C GLN A 184 21.81 13.02 0.96
N GLN A 185 22.34 12.60 -0.19
CA GLN A 185 23.26 11.47 -0.27
C GLN A 185 24.57 11.75 0.49
N GLU A 186 25.08 12.96 0.39
CA GLU A 186 26.30 13.37 1.13
C GLU A 186 26.05 13.38 2.64
N THR A 187 24.95 13.99 3.08
CA THR A 187 24.54 13.99 4.48
C THR A 187 24.37 12.57 5.00
N ALA A 188 23.77 11.67 4.22
CA ALA A 188 23.56 10.28 4.62
C ALA A 188 24.89 9.51 4.74
N ARG A 189 25.87 9.76 3.87
CA ARG A 189 27.21 9.16 3.99
C ARG A 189 27.92 9.62 5.27
N GLN A 190 27.88 10.92 5.55
CA GLN A 190 28.45 11.47 6.78
C GLN A 190 27.83 10.83 8.01
N ILE A 191 26.49 10.66 8.06
CA ILE A 191 25.82 10.00 9.19
C ILE A 191 26.26 8.53 9.28
N GLN A 192 26.41 7.84 8.16
CA GLN A 192 26.79 6.42 8.13
C GLN A 192 28.20 6.19 8.70
N GLU A 193 29.13 7.15 8.54
CA GLU A 193 30.47 7.10 9.12
C GLU A 193 30.46 7.14 10.66
N PHE A 194 29.41 7.69 11.27
CA PHE A 194 29.26 7.79 12.74
C PHE A 194 28.44 6.63 13.34
N LEU A 195 27.82 5.77 12.53
CA LEU A 195 27.07 4.63 13.04
C LEU A 195 28.03 3.43 13.22
N PRO A 196 28.01 2.78 14.40
CA PRO A 196 28.76 1.53 14.58
C PRO A 196 28.19 0.45 13.64
N GLU A 197 29.08 -0.42 13.14
CA GLU A 197 28.72 -1.61 12.33
C GLU A 197 27.80 -2.59 13.07
#